data_2f1fbee55db35557a4e2e9dae950a1f0
#
_entry.id   2f1fbee55db35557a4e2e9dae950a1f0
#
_cell.length_a   1.000
_cell.length_b   1.000
_cell.length_c   1.000
_cell.angle_alpha   90.00
_cell.angle_beta   90.00
_cell.angle_gamma   90.00
#
_symmetry.space_group_name_H-M   'P 1'
#
loop_
_entity.id
_entity.type
_entity.pdbx_description
1 polymer ?
#
loop_
_entity_poly.entity_id
_entity_poly.type
_entity_poly.pdbx_seq_one_letter_code
_entity_poly.pdbx_strand_id
1 'polypeptide(L)'
;LAAKLLWDPELDFDATMNDFLNGYYGAAGPIIREYIDLLRQNREASGEPFGIFNYTTDFAGSWLAPDKLRGYLAILDRAEVAVAGDTTLLRRVHYTRQPVQFAQLELSRTDPYGPEGYLEEVGGRWQVKREWLDKLHDFVTSCKLNGVKNVCEWHNEPDSYLRQMLRSAQVEQVDNLAFGKPVRASVPVAENRNPQGQGTQLLTDGVRGTEIYRSQW
;
A
#
# COMPACT_ATOMS: atom_id res chain seq x y z
N LEU A 1 13.02 10.54 -19.05
CA LEU A 1 12.90 11.89 -18.47
C LEU A 1 14.23 12.32 -17.81
N ALA A 2 14.68 11.67 -16.73
CA ALA A 2 15.91 12.04 -16.03
C ALA A 2 17.14 12.15 -16.93
N ALA A 3 17.35 11.22 -17.86
CA ALA A 3 18.47 11.27 -18.79
C ALA A 3 18.45 12.51 -19.70
N LYS A 4 17.27 12.95 -20.17
CA LYS A 4 17.14 14.20 -20.95
C LYS A 4 17.53 15.42 -20.11
N LEU A 5 17.05 15.50 -18.87
CA LEU A 5 17.33 16.61 -17.95
C LEU A 5 18.79 16.65 -17.48
N LEU A 6 19.44 15.48 -17.34
CA LEU A 6 20.88 15.41 -17.04
C LEU A 6 21.74 15.86 -18.24
N TRP A 7 21.25 15.66 -19.46
CA TRP A 7 21.95 16.09 -20.70
C TRP A 7 21.77 17.59 -20.95
N ASP A 8 20.56 18.11 -20.73
CA ASP A 8 20.22 19.51 -20.90
C ASP A 8 19.31 19.97 -19.74
N PRO A 9 19.88 20.59 -18.70
CA PRO A 9 19.14 21.04 -17.54
C PRO A 9 18.19 22.22 -17.81
N GLU A 10 18.35 22.91 -18.95
CA GLU A 10 17.49 24.03 -19.34
C GLU A 10 16.21 23.57 -20.08
N LEU A 11 16.03 22.27 -20.30
CA LEU A 11 14.80 21.74 -20.88
C LEU A 11 13.58 22.08 -20.01
N ASP A 12 12.49 22.46 -20.67
CA ASP A 12 11.19 22.59 -20.04
C ASP A 12 10.77 21.23 -19.44
N PHE A 13 10.75 21.19 -18.10
CA PHE A 13 10.41 19.97 -17.36
C PHE A 13 9.00 19.49 -17.68
N ASP A 14 8.01 20.42 -17.69
CA ASP A 14 6.61 20.05 -17.89
C ASP A 14 6.35 19.56 -19.32
N ALA A 15 6.91 20.23 -20.31
CA ALA A 15 6.84 19.79 -21.71
C ALA A 15 7.49 18.41 -21.88
N THR A 16 8.67 18.19 -21.27
CA THR A 16 9.40 16.92 -21.35
C THR A 16 8.66 15.79 -20.63
N MET A 17 8.05 16.08 -19.47
CA MET A 17 7.22 15.12 -18.74
C MET A 17 5.99 14.73 -19.55
N ASN A 18 5.28 15.72 -20.10
CA ASN A 18 4.08 15.46 -20.91
C ASN A 18 4.39 14.67 -22.18
N ASP A 19 5.50 14.98 -22.86
CA ASP A 19 5.99 14.21 -24.01
C ASP A 19 6.21 12.73 -23.63
N PHE A 20 6.91 12.50 -22.51
CA PHE A 20 7.12 11.14 -22.00
C PHE A 20 5.81 10.42 -21.67
N LEU A 21 4.93 11.07 -20.91
CA LEU A 21 3.67 10.46 -20.48
C LEU A 21 2.75 10.14 -21.66
N ASN A 22 2.63 11.04 -22.61
CA ASN A 22 1.83 10.82 -23.81
C ASN A 22 2.42 9.69 -24.68
N GLY A 23 3.73 9.64 -24.86
CA GLY A 23 4.39 8.57 -25.60
C GLY A 23 4.33 7.21 -24.92
N TYR A 24 4.40 7.18 -23.59
CA TYR A 24 4.41 5.92 -22.83
C TYR A 24 3.01 5.40 -22.50
N TYR A 25 2.07 6.28 -22.13
CA TYR A 25 0.72 5.89 -21.68
C TYR A 25 -0.38 6.20 -22.73
N GLY A 26 -0.04 6.80 -23.88
CA GLY A 26 -1.02 7.17 -24.91
C GLY A 26 -2.12 8.06 -24.35
N ALA A 27 -3.39 7.72 -24.60
CA ALA A 27 -4.54 8.47 -24.13
C ALA A 27 -4.64 8.59 -22.59
N ALA A 28 -4.01 7.70 -21.83
CA ALA A 28 -3.93 7.81 -20.38
C ALA A 28 -2.86 8.81 -19.90
N GLY A 29 -1.96 9.30 -20.74
CA GLY A 29 -0.85 10.19 -20.38
C GLY A 29 -1.26 11.39 -19.52
N PRO A 30 -2.24 12.22 -19.94
CA PRO A 30 -2.71 13.34 -19.15
C PRO A 30 -3.32 12.94 -17.78
N ILE A 31 -3.99 11.78 -17.75
CA ILE A 31 -4.62 11.26 -16.53
C ILE A 31 -3.55 10.76 -15.55
N ILE A 32 -2.50 10.10 -16.04
CA ILE A 32 -1.35 9.72 -15.21
C ILE A 32 -0.61 10.95 -14.69
N ARG A 33 -0.55 12.04 -15.47
CA ARG A 33 0.00 13.32 -14.99
C ARG A 33 -0.82 13.86 -13.80
N GLU A 34 -2.14 13.84 -13.88
CA GLU A 34 -3.03 14.24 -12.78
C GLU A 34 -2.76 13.41 -11.52
N TYR A 35 -2.59 12.07 -11.67
CA TYR A 35 -2.23 11.19 -10.54
C TYR A 35 -0.89 11.59 -9.91
N ILE A 36 0.16 11.81 -10.70
CA ILE A 36 1.49 12.19 -10.22
C ILE A 36 1.43 13.53 -9.48
N ASP A 37 0.73 14.52 -10.06
CA ASP A 37 0.61 15.85 -9.48
C ASP A 37 -0.18 15.82 -8.16
N LEU A 38 -1.28 15.05 -8.09
CA LEU A 38 -2.05 14.89 -6.85
C LEU A 38 -1.24 14.19 -5.75
N LEU A 39 -0.51 13.13 -6.10
CA LEU A 39 0.36 12.42 -5.16
C LEU A 39 1.43 13.36 -4.60
N ARG A 40 2.09 14.14 -5.48
CA ARG A 40 3.09 15.13 -5.10
C ARG A 40 2.50 16.19 -4.18
N GLN A 41 1.36 16.79 -4.56
CA GLN A 41 0.67 17.80 -3.76
C GLN A 41 0.31 17.30 -2.36
N ASN A 42 -0.27 16.11 -2.24
CA ASN A 42 -0.63 15.54 -0.94
C ASN A 42 0.62 15.26 -0.09
N ARG A 43 1.70 14.79 -0.70
CA ARG A 43 2.97 14.54 0.00
C ARG A 43 3.60 15.85 0.47
N GLU A 44 3.65 16.88 -0.37
CA GLU A 44 4.19 18.20 -0.02
C GLU A 44 3.36 18.88 1.08
N ALA A 45 2.03 18.81 0.98
CA ALA A 45 1.11 19.36 1.97
C ALA A 45 1.22 18.67 3.35
N SER A 46 1.66 17.41 3.41
CA SER A 46 1.85 16.72 4.69
C SER A 46 3.02 17.28 5.49
N GLY A 47 4.03 17.88 4.84
CA GLY A 47 5.25 18.36 5.48
C GLY A 47 6.11 17.24 6.11
N GLU A 48 5.71 15.99 5.99
CA GLU A 48 6.39 14.86 6.61
C GLU A 48 7.70 14.54 5.89
N PRO A 49 8.80 14.27 6.62
CA PRO A 49 10.03 13.82 6.00
C PRO A 49 9.85 12.42 5.40
N PHE A 50 10.35 12.23 4.18
CA PHE A 50 10.36 10.93 3.50
C PHE A 50 11.80 10.45 3.37
N GLY A 51 12.12 9.37 4.07
CA GLY A 51 13.46 8.77 4.11
C GLY A 51 13.44 7.29 3.74
N ILE A 52 14.63 6.73 3.54
CA ILE A 52 14.82 5.32 3.12
C ILE A 52 14.39 4.30 4.18
N PHE A 53 14.19 4.73 5.44
CA PHE A 53 13.76 3.86 6.54
C PHE A 53 12.28 3.97 6.85
N ASN A 54 11.53 4.74 6.07
CA ASN A 54 10.10 4.86 6.27
C ASN A 54 9.36 3.64 5.71
N TYR A 55 8.28 3.29 6.40
CA TYR A 55 7.32 2.27 5.95
C TYR A 55 6.06 2.94 5.41
N THR A 56 5.34 2.24 4.56
CA THR A 56 4.05 2.68 4.02
C THR A 56 3.09 3.12 5.15
N THR A 57 3.10 2.39 6.26
CA THR A 57 2.25 2.64 7.43
C THR A 57 2.57 3.94 8.18
N ASP A 58 3.77 4.49 8.01
CA ASP A 58 4.14 5.76 8.65
C ASP A 58 3.32 6.94 8.12
N PHE A 59 2.79 6.81 6.92
CA PHE A 59 2.02 7.84 6.21
C PHE A 59 0.52 7.58 6.16
N ALA A 60 0.02 6.64 6.98
CA ALA A 60 -1.38 6.25 7.04
C ALA A 60 -2.35 7.39 7.41
N GLY A 61 -1.87 8.38 8.16
CA GLY A 61 -2.64 9.55 8.59
C GLY A 61 -2.47 10.77 7.66
N SER A 62 -1.69 10.67 6.60
CA SER A 62 -1.32 11.81 5.77
C SER A 62 -1.54 11.55 4.27
N TRP A 63 -0.49 11.54 3.46
CA TRP A 63 -0.61 11.41 2.01
C TRP A 63 -0.94 9.99 1.52
N LEU A 64 -0.90 8.98 2.40
CA LEU A 64 -1.42 7.64 2.17
C LEU A 64 -2.69 7.34 2.99
N ALA A 65 -3.35 8.35 3.54
CA ALA A 65 -4.63 8.17 4.22
C ALA A 65 -5.66 7.51 3.28
N PRO A 66 -6.64 6.75 3.82
CA PRO A 66 -7.60 5.99 3.01
C PRO A 66 -8.36 6.83 1.98
N ASP A 67 -8.73 8.07 2.31
CA ASP A 67 -9.39 9.00 1.38
C ASP A 67 -8.46 9.41 0.23
N LYS A 68 -7.17 9.59 0.50
CA LYS A 68 -6.16 9.89 -0.51
C LYS A 68 -5.94 8.72 -1.45
N LEU A 69 -5.80 7.51 -0.90
CA LEU A 69 -5.66 6.28 -1.70
C LEU A 69 -6.88 6.06 -2.61
N ARG A 70 -8.10 6.31 -2.11
CA ARG A 70 -9.31 6.27 -2.95
C ARG A 70 -9.25 7.30 -4.09
N GLY A 71 -8.77 8.50 -3.82
CA GLY A 71 -8.58 9.54 -4.84
C GLY A 71 -7.58 9.12 -5.92
N TYR A 72 -6.43 8.54 -5.54
CA TYR A 72 -5.45 8.03 -6.50
C TYR A 72 -6.02 6.91 -7.37
N LEU A 73 -6.74 5.97 -6.75
CA LEU A 73 -7.36 4.86 -7.49
C LEU A 73 -8.42 5.35 -8.47
N ALA A 74 -9.26 6.30 -8.09
CA ALA A 74 -10.28 6.85 -8.98
C ALA A 74 -9.66 7.49 -10.25
N ILE A 75 -8.49 8.13 -10.11
CA ILE A 75 -7.76 8.65 -11.28
C ILE A 75 -7.22 7.49 -12.12
N LEU A 76 -6.65 6.47 -11.49
CA LEU A 76 -6.10 5.31 -12.19
C LEU A 76 -7.20 4.48 -12.88
N ASP A 77 -8.41 4.40 -12.30
CA ASP A 77 -9.58 3.78 -12.95
C ASP A 77 -9.93 4.49 -14.27
N ARG A 78 -9.91 5.83 -14.25
CA ARG A 78 -10.11 6.63 -15.49
C ARG A 78 -9.01 6.39 -16.52
N ALA A 79 -7.76 6.26 -16.07
CA ALA A 79 -6.65 5.96 -16.95
C ALA A 79 -6.79 4.59 -17.63
N GLU A 80 -7.25 3.56 -16.91
CA GLU A 80 -7.52 2.24 -17.46
C GLU A 80 -8.63 2.28 -18.51
N VAL A 81 -9.73 2.99 -18.23
CA VAL A 81 -10.83 3.16 -19.17
C VAL A 81 -10.35 3.84 -20.47
N ALA A 82 -9.48 4.86 -20.35
CA ALA A 82 -8.97 5.60 -21.49
C ALA A 82 -8.13 4.74 -22.46
N VAL A 83 -7.57 3.63 -22.00
CA VAL A 83 -6.71 2.73 -22.77
C VAL A 83 -7.21 1.29 -22.82
N ALA A 84 -8.47 1.04 -22.48
CA ALA A 84 -9.04 -0.31 -22.37
C ALA A 84 -8.92 -1.15 -23.66
N GLY A 85 -8.84 -0.49 -24.83
CA GLY A 85 -8.65 -1.13 -26.14
C GLY A 85 -7.21 -1.50 -26.49
N ASP A 86 -6.22 -1.07 -25.71
CA ASP A 86 -4.81 -1.34 -25.93
C ASP A 86 -4.19 -2.08 -24.74
N THR A 87 -3.95 -3.37 -24.93
CA THR A 87 -3.42 -4.25 -23.87
C THR A 87 -2.03 -3.83 -23.37
N THR A 88 -1.22 -3.21 -24.22
CA THR A 88 0.11 -2.73 -23.85
C THR A 88 0.01 -1.50 -22.96
N LEU A 89 -0.80 -0.53 -23.34
CA LEU A 89 -1.02 0.68 -22.55
C LEU A 89 -1.74 0.35 -21.23
N LEU A 90 -2.75 -0.51 -21.28
CA LEU A 90 -3.47 -0.98 -20.08
C LEU A 90 -2.51 -1.63 -19.08
N ARG A 91 -1.59 -2.49 -19.55
CA ARG A 91 -0.58 -3.09 -18.68
C ARG A 91 0.33 -2.05 -18.03
N ARG A 92 0.69 -0.98 -18.73
CA ARG A 92 1.51 0.12 -18.18
C ARG A 92 0.76 0.88 -17.07
N VAL A 93 -0.53 1.10 -17.25
CA VAL A 93 -1.39 1.71 -16.22
C VAL A 93 -1.51 0.78 -15.01
N HIS A 94 -1.74 -0.52 -15.21
CA HIS A 94 -1.75 -1.51 -14.12
C HIS A 94 -0.43 -1.55 -13.35
N TYR A 95 0.71 -1.40 -14.03
CA TYR A 95 2.01 -1.30 -13.35
C TYR A 95 2.08 -0.06 -12.48
N THR A 96 1.57 1.08 -12.95
CA THR A 96 1.51 2.33 -12.18
C THR A 96 0.58 2.23 -10.96
N ARG A 97 -0.45 1.38 -11.00
CA ARG A 97 -1.39 1.12 -9.89
C ARG A 97 -0.76 0.33 -8.75
N GLN A 98 0.25 -0.51 -9.01
CA GLN A 98 0.80 -1.44 -8.02
C GLN A 98 1.24 -0.79 -6.69
N PRO A 99 1.95 0.35 -6.66
CA PRO A 99 2.31 0.99 -5.40
C PRO A 99 1.11 1.40 -4.55
N VAL A 100 0.01 1.82 -5.17
CA VAL A 100 -1.22 2.21 -4.47
C VAL A 100 -1.93 0.98 -3.90
N GLN A 101 -2.00 -0.10 -4.66
CA GLN A 101 -2.54 -1.38 -4.19
C GLN A 101 -1.72 -1.96 -3.03
N PHE A 102 -0.39 -1.91 -3.13
CA PHE A 102 0.50 -2.31 -2.04
C PHE A 102 0.23 -1.49 -0.78
N ALA A 103 0.13 -0.16 -0.91
CA ALA A 103 -0.18 0.71 0.22
C ALA A 103 -1.52 0.33 0.88
N GLN A 104 -2.58 0.07 0.10
CA GLN A 104 -3.86 -0.37 0.66
C GLN A 104 -3.75 -1.69 1.42
N LEU A 105 -3.03 -2.67 0.87
CA LEU A 105 -2.84 -3.98 1.50
C LEU A 105 -2.05 -3.86 2.81
N GLU A 106 -0.96 -3.08 2.83
CA GLU A 106 -0.17 -2.87 4.05
C GLU A 106 -0.94 -2.08 5.12
N LEU A 107 -1.68 -1.04 4.72
CA LEU A 107 -2.48 -0.25 5.66
C LEU A 107 -3.64 -1.05 6.25
N SER A 108 -4.24 -1.97 5.49
CA SER A 108 -5.32 -2.83 6.01
C SER A 108 -4.89 -3.72 7.18
N ARG A 109 -3.57 -3.93 7.35
CA ARG A 109 -2.99 -4.74 8.44
C ARG A 109 -2.79 -3.95 9.73
N THR A 110 -2.80 -2.62 9.68
CA THR A 110 -2.60 -1.79 10.87
C THR A 110 -3.80 -1.83 11.81
N ASP A 111 -4.99 -1.99 11.24
CA ASP A 111 -6.24 -2.20 11.98
C ASP A 111 -7.11 -3.20 11.20
N PRO A 112 -6.89 -4.51 11.39
CA PRO A 112 -7.58 -5.56 10.64
C PRO A 112 -9.11 -5.54 10.78
N TYR A 113 -9.60 -5.07 11.90
CA TYR A 113 -11.03 -5.04 12.26
C TYR A 113 -11.69 -3.69 11.95
N GLY A 114 -10.91 -2.67 11.61
CA GLY A 114 -11.40 -1.34 11.27
C GLY A 114 -12.06 -1.27 9.89
N PRO A 115 -12.55 -0.10 9.53
CA PRO A 115 -13.27 0.11 8.25
C PRO A 115 -12.43 -0.28 7.03
N GLU A 116 -11.13 0.05 7.06
CA GLU A 116 -10.18 -0.25 5.98
C GLU A 116 -9.45 -1.60 6.19
N GLY A 117 -9.73 -2.29 7.30
CA GLY A 117 -9.15 -3.59 7.63
C GLY A 117 -9.69 -4.71 6.74
N TYR A 118 -9.03 -5.84 6.76
CA TYR A 118 -9.37 -6.98 5.91
C TYR A 118 -10.37 -7.95 6.54
N LEU A 119 -10.79 -7.72 7.80
CA LEU A 119 -11.79 -8.54 8.48
C LEU A 119 -13.16 -7.88 8.52
N GLU A 120 -14.20 -8.69 8.49
CA GLU A 120 -15.58 -8.30 8.71
C GLU A 120 -16.26 -9.27 9.67
N GLU A 121 -17.21 -8.79 10.45
CA GLU A 121 -18.00 -9.64 11.35
C GLU A 121 -19.27 -10.13 10.64
N VAL A 122 -19.40 -11.43 10.52
CA VAL A 122 -20.60 -12.07 9.95
C VAL A 122 -21.10 -13.16 10.88
N GLY A 123 -22.33 -12.96 11.39
CA GLY A 123 -22.94 -13.93 12.30
C GLY A 123 -22.19 -14.16 13.61
N GLY A 124 -21.55 -13.11 14.15
CA GLY A 124 -20.76 -13.17 15.39
C GLY A 124 -19.36 -13.81 15.21
N ARG A 125 -18.88 -13.97 13.99
CA ARG A 125 -17.55 -14.48 13.66
C ARG A 125 -16.84 -13.55 12.72
N TRP A 126 -15.55 -13.37 12.93
CA TRP A 126 -14.68 -12.63 12.04
C TRP A 126 -14.29 -13.49 10.84
N GLN A 127 -14.39 -12.93 9.65
CA GLN A 127 -13.97 -13.55 8.41
C GLN A 127 -13.25 -12.55 7.52
N VAL A 128 -12.42 -13.04 6.61
CA VAL A 128 -11.71 -12.20 5.66
C VAL A 128 -12.69 -11.68 4.61
N LYS A 129 -12.68 -10.36 4.39
CA LYS A 129 -13.46 -9.71 3.34
C LYS A 129 -13.10 -10.29 1.97
N ARG A 130 -14.11 -10.68 1.21
CA ARG A 130 -13.89 -11.22 -0.15
C ARG A 130 -13.17 -10.22 -1.05
N GLU A 131 -13.58 -8.95 -0.99
CA GLU A 131 -12.96 -7.89 -1.79
C GLU A 131 -11.47 -7.69 -1.48
N TRP A 132 -11.05 -7.93 -0.23
CA TRP A 132 -9.65 -7.85 0.14
C TRP A 132 -8.84 -9.02 -0.46
N LEU A 133 -9.39 -10.22 -0.45
CA LEU A 133 -8.78 -11.38 -1.09
C LEU A 133 -8.62 -11.16 -2.60
N ASP A 134 -9.64 -10.62 -3.26
CA ASP A 134 -9.59 -10.31 -4.68
C ASP A 134 -8.51 -9.27 -4.97
N LYS A 135 -8.45 -8.16 -4.19
CA LYS A 135 -7.37 -7.16 -4.30
C LYS A 135 -5.97 -7.75 -4.11
N LEU A 136 -5.79 -8.63 -3.13
CA LEU A 136 -4.51 -9.29 -2.87
C LEU A 136 -4.09 -10.17 -4.06
N HIS A 137 -5.01 -10.97 -4.59
CA HIS A 137 -4.75 -11.83 -5.75
C HIS A 137 -4.46 -11.03 -7.01
N ASP A 138 -5.21 -9.94 -7.26
CA ASP A 138 -5.00 -9.05 -8.40
C ASP A 138 -3.63 -8.36 -8.32
N PHE A 139 -3.25 -7.86 -7.14
CA PHE A 139 -1.94 -7.26 -6.91
C PHE A 139 -0.81 -8.26 -7.22
N VAL A 140 -0.86 -9.46 -6.65
CA VAL A 140 0.17 -10.49 -6.85
C VAL A 140 0.23 -10.93 -8.31
N THR A 141 -0.91 -11.12 -8.95
CA THR A 141 -0.99 -11.46 -10.38
C THR A 141 -0.38 -10.35 -11.23
N SER A 142 -0.71 -9.10 -10.97
CA SER A 142 -0.14 -7.94 -11.66
C SER A 142 1.39 -7.86 -11.46
N CYS A 143 1.89 -8.09 -10.25
CA CYS A 143 3.32 -8.16 -9.99
C CYS A 143 4.02 -9.21 -10.87
N LYS A 144 3.47 -10.42 -10.93
CA LYS A 144 4.02 -11.52 -11.73
C LYS A 144 4.00 -11.21 -13.23
N LEU A 145 2.89 -10.70 -13.75
CA LEU A 145 2.75 -10.32 -15.16
C LEU A 145 3.71 -9.20 -15.58
N ASN A 146 4.07 -8.32 -14.65
CA ASN A 146 5.00 -7.22 -14.90
C ASN A 146 6.45 -7.55 -14.54
N GLY A 147 6.74 -8.79 -14.15
CA GLY A 147 8.11 -9.26 -13.87
C GLY A 147 8.69 -8.68 -12.57
N VAL A 148 7.85 -8.27 -11.62
CA VAL A 148 8.27 -7.86 -10.28
C VAL A 148 8.82 -9.09 -9.57
N LYS A 149 10.10 -9.04 -9.20
CA LYS A 149 10.78 -10.13 -8.51
C LYS A 149 10.60 -10.04 -7.00
N ASN A 150 10.67 -8.84 -6.46
CA ASN A 150 10.52 -8.58 -5.03
C ASN A 150 9.51 -7.46 -4.81
N VAL A 151 8.55 -7.67 -3.92
CA VAL A 151 7.54 -6.68 -3.53
C VAL A 151 8.17 -5.60 -2.63
N CYS A 152 9.22 -5.96 -1.89
CA CYS A 152 10.00 -5.05 -1.07
C CYS A 152 11.48 -5.44 -1.09
N GLU A 153 12.36 -4.63 -0.48
CA GLU A 153 13.82 -4.84 -0.48
C GLU A 153 14.27 -6.16 0.15
N TRP A 154 13.49 -6.75 1.04
CA TRP A 154 13.84 -7.92 1.84
C TRP A 154 13.44 -9.25 1.17
N HIS A 155 13.63 -9.37 -0.14
CA HIS A 155 13.43 -10.62 -0.90
C HIS A 155 12.03 -11.23 -0.76
N ASN A 156 11.00 -10.40 -0.69
CA ASN A 156 9.63 -10.87 -0.60
C ASN A 156 9.06 -11.05 -2.02
N GLU A 157 9.29 -12.22 -2.61
CA GLU A 157 8.70 -12.57 -3.90
C GLU A 157 7.16 -12.48 -3.84
N PRO A 158 6.48 -12.14 -4.94
CA PRO A 158 5.01 -11.98 -4.96
C PRO A 158 4.26 -13.18 -4.36
N ASP A 159 4.67 -14.41 -4.63
CA ASP A 159 4.04 -15.61 -4.04
C ASP A 159 4.36 -15.77 -2.55
N SER A 160 5.50 -15.29 -2.08
CA SER A 160 5.85 -15.28 -0.66
C SER A 160 5.04 -14.22 0.08
N TYR A 161 4.87 -13.04 -0.51
CA TYR A 161 4.00 -12.00 0.01
C TYR A 161 2.55 -12.49 0.13
N LEU A 162 2.02 -13.14 -0.92
CA LEU A 162 0.68 -13.76 -0.87
C LEU A 162 0.54 -14.74 0.30
N ARG A 163 1.49 -15.67 0.43
CA ARG A 163 1.45 -16.65 1.53
C ARG A 163 1.52 -15.99 2.90
N GLN A 164 2.31 -14.94 3.06
CA GLN A 164 2.43 -14.20 4.31
C GLN A 164 1.10 -13.52 4.67
N MET A 165 0.50 -12.82 3.70
CA MET A 165 -0.77 -12.13 3.88
C MET A 165 -1.91 -13.11 4.22
N LEU A 166 -2.00 -14.23 3.50
CA LEU A 166 -3.00 -15.28 3.77
C LEU A 166 -2.79 -15.97 5.13
N ARG A 167 -1.54 -16.17 5.56
CA ARG A 167 -1.26 -16.72 6.90
C ARG A 167 -1.75 -15.78 8.00
N SER A 168 -1.49 -14.49 7.87
CA SER A 168 -1.99 -13.49 8.82
C SER A 168 -3.52 -13.54 8.90
N ALA A 169 -4.19 -13.56 7.74
CA ALA A 169 -5.63 -13.63 7.65
C ALA A 169 -6.23 -14.94 8.22
N GLN A 170 -5.59 -16.09 7.98
CA GLN A 170 -6.05 -17.39 8.49
C GLN A 170 -5.95 -17.52 10.01
N VAL A 171 -4.93 -16.91 10.59
CA VAL A 171 -4.71 -17.00 12.03
C VAL A 171 -5.71 -16.16 12.80
N GLU A 172 -6.14 -15.05 12.25
CA GLU A 172 -7.13 -14.18 12.87
C GLU A 172 -8.55 -14.72 12.77
N GLN A 173 -8.78 -15.75 11.95
CA GLN A 173 -10.05 -16.51 11.94
C GLN A 173 -10.22 -17.46 13.14
N VAL A 174 -9.16 -17.69 13.91
CA VAL A 174 -9.25 -18.45 15.17
C VAL A 174 -9.75 -17.51 16.25
N ASP A 175 -10.74 -17.94 17.03
CA ASP A 175 -11.24 -17.20 18.19
C ASP A 175 -10.06 -16.73 19.06
N ASN A 176 -9.69 -15.47 18.90
CA ASN A 176 -8.63 -14.88 19.71
C ASN A 176 -9.21 -14.45 21.04
N LEU A 177 -9.20 -15.36 22.03
CA LEU A 177 -9.72 -15.13 23.38
C LEU A 177 -9.01 -13.96 24.10
N ALA A 178 -7.84 -13.54 23.63
CA ALA A 178 -7.09 -12.41 24.17
C ALA A 178 -7.46 -11.09 23.52
N PHE A 179 -8.17 -11.10 22.38
CA PHE A 179 -8.48 -9.89 21.62
C PHE A 179 -9.19 -8.85 22.51
N GLY A 180 -8.66 -7.63 22.51
CA GLY A 180 -9.20 -6.50 23.26
C GLY A 180 -9.17 -6.65 24.79
N LYS A 181 -8.54 -7.71 25.34
CA LYS A 181 -8.44 -7.88 26.78
C LYS A 181 -7.36 -6.96 27.38
N PRO A 182 -7.62 -6.36 28.55
CA PRO A 182 -6.62 -5.54 29.21
C PRO A 182 -5.41 -6.37 29.61
N VAL A 183 -4.23 -5.88 29.27
CA VAL A 183 -2.95 -6.51 29.62
C VAL A 183 -2.19 -5.60 30.59
N ARG A 184 -1.58 -6.21 31.62
CA ARG A 184 -0.68 -5.53 32.55
C ARG A 184 0.73 -6.11 32.37
N ALA A 185 1.69 -5.27 32.03
CA ALA A 185 3.09 -5.64 32.06
C ALA A 185 3.68 -5.44 33.46
N SER A 186 4.53 -6.34 33.91
CA SER A 186 5.27 -6.22 35.18
C SER A 186 6.40 -5.19 35.11
N VAL A 187 6.83 -4.84 33.89
CA VAL A 187 7.83 -3.81 33.60
C VAL A 187 7.30 -2.91 32.49
N PRO A 188 7.71 -1.62 32.45
CA PRO A 188 7.34 -0.73 31.37
C PRO A 188 7.83 -1.27 30.00
N VAL A 189 7.01 -1.10 28.97
CA VAL A 189 7.42 -1.40 27.61
C VAL A 189 8.49 -0.38 27.20
N ALA A 190 9.60 -0.86 26.66
CA ALA A 190 10.70 0.01 26.24
C ALA A 190 10.24 0.94 25.11
N GLU A 191 10.62 2.22 25.17
CA GLU A 191 10.20 3.25 24.21
C GLU A 191 10.54 2.89 22.76
N ASN A 192 11.71 2.29 22.53
CA ASN A 192 12.14 1.83 21.22
C ASN A 192 11.32 0.65 20.66
N ARG A 193 10.49 0.03 21.50
CA ARG A 193 9.56 -1.06 21.14
C ARG A 193 8.10 -0.61 21.16
N ASN A 194 7.86 0.68 21.40
CA ASN A 194 6.52 1.27 21.50
C ASN A 194 6.45 2.59 20.73
N PRO A 195 6.81 2.63 19.45
CA PRO A 195 6.91 3.87 18.67
C PRO A 195 5.58 4.61 18.52
N GLN A 196 4.45 3.94 18.74
CA GLN A 196 3.10 4.50 18.61
C GLN A 196 2.40 4.72 19.96
N GLY A 197 3.10 4.52 21.09
CA GLY A 197 2.53 4.70 22.41
C GLY A 197 1.46 3.67 22.82
N GLN A 198 1.29 2.60 22.04
CA GLN A 198 0.23 1.59 22.25
C GLN A 198 0.56 0.59 23.37
N GLY A 199 1.84 0.49 23.75
CA GLY A 199 2.27 -0.31 24.89
C GLY A 199 1.82 -1.77 24.84
N THR A 200 1.24 -2.24 25.94
CA THR A 200 0.77 -3.62 26.09
C THR A 200 -0.48 -3.95 25.28
N GLN A 201 -1.17 -2.97 24.71
CA GLN A 201 -2.34 -3.20 23.85
C GLN A 201 -1.98 -3.99 22.60
N LEU A 202 -0.74 -3.85 22.12
CA LEU A 202 -0.23 -4.64 20.98
C LEU A 202 -0.21 -6.17 21.23
N LEU A 203 -0.36 -6.61 22.49
CA LEU A 203 -0.41 -8.03 22.82
C LEU A 203 -1.80 -8.65 22.62
N THR A 204 -2.82 -7.81 22.50
CA THR A 204 -4.23 -8.23 22.43
C THR A 204 -5.00 -7.53 21.31
N ASP A 205 -4.31 -6.88 20.41
CA ASP A 205 -4.90 -6.16 19.27
C ASP A 205 -5.34 -7.08 18.12
N GLY A 206 -5.06 -8.38 18.24
CA GLY A 206 -5.37 -9.38 17.21
C GLY A 206 -4.35 -9.43 16.08
N VAL A 207 -3.43 -8.48 16.02
CA VAL A 207 -2.40 -8.43 14.99
C VAL A 207 -1.27 -9.36 15.40
N ARG A 208 -1.06 -10.43 14.64
CA ARG A 208 0.19 -11.19 14.77
C ARG A 208 1.29 -10.41 14.10
N GLY A 209 2.31 -10.18 14.85
CA GLY A 209 3.52 -9.66 14.32
C GLY A 209 4.09 -10.53 13.21
N THR A 210 3.86 -10.11 11.98
CA THR A 210 4.38 -10.77 10.78
C THR A 210 5.61 -10.07 10.24
N GLU A 211 5.94 -8.92 10.79
CA GLU A 211 7.14 -8.15 10.42
C GLU A 211 8.23 -8.31 11.48
N ILE A 212 9.39 -8.73 11.02
CA ILE A 212 10.56 -9.05 11.86
C ILE A 212 10.97 -7.87 12.78
N TYR A 213 10.59 -6.64 12.46
CA TYR A 213 10.98 -5.45 13.19
C TYR A 213 9.91 -4.77 14.05
N ARG A 214 8.61 -5.04 13.80
CA ARG A 214 7.52 -4.35 14.51
C ARG A 214 6.74 -5.23 15.48
N SER A 215 6.94 -6.52 15.45
CA SER A 215 6.10 -7.51 16.12
C SER A 215 6.87 -8.57 16.86
N GLN A 216 8.03 -8.26 17.34
CA GLN A 216 8.77 -9.19 18.19
C GLN A 216 8.27 -9.08 19.62
N TRP A 217 7.19 -9.78 19.87
CA TRP A 217 6.75 -10.19 21.19
C TRP A 217 6.58 -11.70 21.22
#